data_5832c019ffb8eade6559b1b822441886
#
_entry.id   5832c019ffb8eade6559b1b822441886
#
_cell.length_a   1.000
_cell.length_b   1.000
_cell.length_c   1.000
_cell.angle_alpha   90.00
_cell.angle_beta   90.00
_cell.angle_gamma   90.00
#
_symmetry.space_group_name_H-M   'P 1'
#
loop_
_entity.id
_entity.type
_entity.pdbx_description
1 polymer ?
#
loop_
_entity_poly.entity_id
_entity_poly.type
_entity_poly.pdbx_seq_one_letter_code
_entity_poly.pdbx_strand_id
1 'polypeptide(L)'
;STRGASLTEAGTTFRDYAARVSAEIDIARDTILPAGELSGRLRIAAPLSFGPTHFASVLADMALRHPQLQIQTSYSDRFVDLIAEGFDCAIRVGTLQDSNLIARRVGPLYGNYVASPAYIKAHGSPETPEELVAHQALMQGMETWQVMDGDKILTIRPQGRFKADNGAALVVAAAAGLGIAALPDGLT
;
A
#
# COMPACT_ATOMS: atom_id res chain seq x y z
N SER A 1 8.54 -27.84 -15.63
CA SER A 1 9.41 -27.66 -14.46
C SER A 1 8.89 -26.46 -13.69
N THR A 2 8.62 -26.61 -12.40
CA THR A 2 8.10 -25.61 -11.46
C THR A 2 9.14 -24.56 -11.04
N ARG A 3 10.25 -24.43 -11.74
CA ARG A 3 11.26 -23.38 -11.52
C ARG A 3 10.96 -22.23 -12.46
N GLY A 4 10.71 -21.05 -11.89
CA GLY A 4 10.49 -19.81 -12.66
C GLY A 4 11.58 -19.59 -13.69
N ALA A 5 11.21 -19.08 -14.86
CA ALA A 5 12.16 -18.66 -15.87
C ALA A 5 12.89 -17.41 -15.41
N SER A 6 14.23 -17.38 -15.45
CA SER A 6 15.04 -16.20 -15.27
C SER A 6 15.58 -15.75 -16.62
N LEU A 7 15.69 -14.43 -16.81
CA LEU A 7 16.29 -13.89 -18.01
C LEU A 7 17.80 -14.17 -18.02
N THR A 8 18.33 -14.46 -19.19
CA THR A 8 19.78 -14.46 -19.43
C THR A 8 20.28 -13.01 -19.44
N GLU A 9 21.60 -12.79 -19.38
CA GLU A 9 22.20 -11.46 -19.52
C GLU A 9 21.77 -10.77 -20.84
N ALA A 10 21.81 -11.50 -21.95
CA ALA A 10 21.30 -11.02 -23.24
C ALA A 10 19.79 -10.72 -23.19
N GLY A 11 18.99 -11.55 -22.49
CA GLY A 11 17.56 -11.32 -22.30
C GLY A 11 17.26 -10.09 -21.47
N THR A 12 18.08 -9.79 -20.45
CA THR A 12 17.98 -8.56 -19.66
C THR A 12 18.29 -7.34 -20.50
N THR A 13 19.40 -7.38 -21.25
CA THR A 13 19.78 -6.31 -22.18
C THR A 13 18.70 -6.06 -23.23
N PHE A 14 18.17 -7.12 -23.83
CA PHE A 14 17.09 -7.00 -24.81
C PHE A 14 15.81 -6.38 -24.21
N ARG A 15 15.41 -6.81 -23.00
CA ARG A 15 14.27 -6.25 -22.28
C ARG A 15 14.43 -4.74 -22.06
N ASP A 16 15.63 -4.29 -21.66
CA ASP A 16 15.90 -2.89 -21.36
C ASP A 16 15.83 -2.02 -22.62
N TYR A 17 16.32 -2.53 -23.75
CA TYR A 17 16.17 -1.86 -25.05
C TYR A 17 14.71 -1.87 -25.54
N ALA A 18 14.01 -2.99 -25.41
CA ALA A 18 12.60 -3.09 -25.78
C ALA A 18 11.73 -2.12 -24.96
N ALA A 19 12.02 -1.96 -23.66
CA ALA A 19 11.34 -1.00 -22.81
C ALA A 19 11.56 0.46 -23.28
N ARG A 20 12.78 0.82 -23.70
CA ARG A 20 13.09 2.15 -24.25
C ARG A 20 12.34 2.40 -25.56
N VAL A 21 12.35 1.43 -26.47
CA VAL A 21 11.61 1.55 -27.74
C VAL A 21 10.12 1.71 -27.49
N SER A 22 9.55 0.97 -26.55
CA SER A 22 8.15 1.10 -26.16
C SER A 22 7.85 2.50 -25.62
N ALA A 23 8.70 3.03 -24.74
CA ALA A 23 8.54 4.38 -24.19
C ALA A 23 8.62 5.47 -25.28
N GLU A 24 9.52 5.35 -26.27
CA GLU A 24 9.60 6.27 -27.40
C GLU A 24 8.33 6.24 -28.28
N ILE A 25 7.76 5.05 -28.47
CA ILE A 25 6.48 4.91 -29.19
C ILE A 25 5.35 5.59 -28.42
N ASP A 26 5.31 5.44 -27.09
CA ASP A 26 4.30 6.08 -26.24
C ASP A 26 4.44 7.61 -26.28
N ILE A 27 5.67 8.14 -26.19
CA ILE A 27 5.96 9.59 -26.36
C ILE A 27 5.47 10.09 -27.73
N ALA A 28 5.76 9.35 -28.81
CA ALA A 28 5.31 9.72 -30.15
C ALA A 28 3.77 9.75 -30.25
N ARG A 29 3.08 8.79 -29.63
CA ARG A 29 1.61 8.78 -29.54
C ARG A 29 1.08 10.00 -28.80
N ASP A 30 1.63 10.30 -27.62
CA ASP A 30 1.20 11.42 -26.79
C ASP A 30 1.43 12.78 -27.49
N THR A 31 2.44 12.85 -28.36
CA THR A 31 2.75 14.05 -29.14
C THR A 31 1.72 14.28 -30.28
N ILE A 32 1.11 13.21 -30.78
CA ILE A 32 0.12 13.25 -31.89
C ILE A 32 -1.30 13.46 -31.37
N LEU A 33 -1.57 13.10 -30.12
CA LEU A 33 -2.90 13.23 -29.51
C LEU A 33 -3.24 14.70 -29.20
N PRO A 34 -4.51 15.11 -29.33
CA PRO A 34 -4.94 16.44 -28.91
C PRO A 34 -4.58 16.70 -27.46
N ALA A 35 -4.08 17.88 -27.15
CA ALA A 35 -3.70 18.27 -25.80
C ALA A 35 -4.91 18.13 -24.85
N GLY A 36 -4.79 17.25 -23.86
CA GLY A 36 -5.82 17.00 -22.85
C GLY A 36 -6.49 15.63 -22.88
N GLU A 37 -6.32 14.83 -23.94
CA GLU A 37 -6.83 13.45 -23.97
C GLU A 37 -5.74 12.47 -23.53
N LEU A 38 -6.00 11.75 -22.42
CA LEU A 38 -5.15 10.66 -21.99
C LEU A 38 -5.56 9.37 -22.71
N SER A 39 -4.58 8.65 -23.24
CA SER A 39 -4.79 7.37 -23.91
C SER A 39 -3.73 6.35 -23.52
N GLY A 40 -3.87 5.11 -23.97
CA GLY A 40 -2.94 4.05 -23.70
C GLY A 40 -3.29 3.27 -22.43
N ARG A 41 -2.30 2.60 -21.82
CA ARG A 41 -2.50 1.75 -20.64
C ARG A 41 -1.78 2.33 -19.43
N LEU A 42 -2.50 2.42 -18.32
CA LEU A 42 -1.99 2.85 -17.02
C LEU A 42 -2.12 1.69 -16.01
N ARG A 43 -0.99 1.17 -15.54
CA ARG A 43 -0.93 0.10 -14.54
C ARG A 43 -0.51 0.65 -13.19
N ILE A 44 -1.40 0.52 -12.21
CA ILE A 44 -1.23 1.10 -10.87
C ILE A 44 -1.22 -0.01 -9.82
N ALA A 45 -0.22 -0.01 -8.94
CA ALA A 45 -0.24 -0.79 -7.71
C ALA A 45 -0.72 0.10 -6.55
N ALA A 46 -1.63 -0.40 -5.72
CA ALA A 46 -2.15 0.34 -4.58
C ALA A 46 -2.36 -0.59 -3.37
N PRO A 47 -2.38 -0.07 -2.12
CA PRO A 47 -2.65 -0.89 -0.95
C PRO A 47 -4.05 -1.49 -0.99
N LEU A 48 -4.17 -2.75 -0.60
CA LEU A 48 -5.47 -3.42 -0.53
C LEU A 48 -6.36 -2.79 0.54
N SER A 49 -5.77 -2.39 1.66
CA SER A 49 -6.49 -1.80 2.80
C SER A 49 -7.09 -0.42 2.51
N PHE A 50 -6.61 0.28 1.49
CA PHE A 50 -6.99 1.66 1.19
C PHE A 50 -7.43 1.87 -0.27
N GLY A 51 -6.88 1.09 -1.19
CA GLY A 51 -7.08 1.25 -2.62
C GLY A 51 -8.54 1.13 -3.04
N PRO A 52 -9.26 0.04 -2.73
CA PRO A 52 -10.64 -0.16 -3.19
C PRO A 52 -11.62 0.89 -2.67
N THR A 53 -11.43 1.39 -1.47
CA THR A 53 -12.36 2.34 -0.83
C THR A 53 -12.13 3.79 -1.24
N HIS A 54 -10.88 4.18 -1.51
CA HIS A 54 -10.51 5.57 -1.76
C HIS A 54 -10.05 5.84 -3.20
N PHE A 55 -9.23 4.96 -3.77
CA PHE A 55 -8.69 5.21 -5.11
C PHE A 55 -9.55 4.67 -6.24
N ALA A 56 -10.34 3.63 -6.01
CA ALA A 56 -11.15 3.05 -7.08
C ALA A 56 -12.15 4.06 -7.68
N SER A 57 -12.77 4.90 -6.86
CA SER A 57 -13.68 5.95 -7.32
C SER A 57 -12.97 7.01 -8.16
N VAL A 58 -11.79 7.45 -7.71
CA VAL A 58 -10.97 8.43 -8.44
C VAL A 58 -10.53 7.88 -9.80
N LEU A 59 -10.13 6.61 -9.84
CA LEU A 59 -9.72 5.95 -11.08
C LEU A 59 -10.89 5.69 -12.01
N ALA A 60 -12.09 5.40 -11.47
CA ALA A 60 -13.31 5.29 -12.26
C ALA A 60 -13.69 6.62 -12.92
N ASP A 61 -13.62 7.73 -12.17
CA ASP A 61 -13.83 9.08 -12.71
C ASP A 61 -12.82 9.44 -13.78
N MET A 62 -11.56 9.03 -13.60
CA MET A 62 -10.52 9.23 -14.60
C MET A 62 -10.81 8.45 -15.88
N ALA A 63 -11.23 7.19 -15.75
CA ALA A 63 -11.60 6.36 -16.88
C ALA A 63 -12.82 6.91 -17.65
N LEU A 64 -13.80 7.47 -16.94
CA LEU A 64 -14.97 8.11 -17.56
C LEU A 64 -14.58 9.38 -18.34
N ARG A 65 -13.65 10.17 -17.83
CA ARG A 65 -13.16 11.39 -18.48
C ARG A 65 -12.22 11.13 -19.66
N HIS A 66 -11.55 9.96 -19.66
CA HIS A 66 -10.58 9.59 -20.68
C HIS A 66 -10.89 8.21 -21.25
N PRO A 67 -11.88 8.10 -22.18
CA PRO A 67 -12.36 6.81 -22.72
C PRO A 67 -11.29 5.98 -23.44
N GLN A 68 -10.19 6.60 -23.87
CA GLN A 68 -9.08 5.92 -24.53
C GLN A 68 -8.02 5.42 -23.55
N LEU A 69 -8.15 5.74 -22.26
CA LEU A 69 -7.24 5.29 -21.21
C LEU A 69 -7.69 3.94 -20.63
N GLN A 70 -6.84 2.94 -20.75
CA GLN A 70 -7.05 1.64 -20.14
C GLN A 70 -6.37 1.61 -18.75
N ILE A 71 -7.16 1.58 -17.70
CA ILE A 71 -6.63 1.54 -16.32
C ILE A 71 -6.64 0.10 -15.82
N GLN A 72 -5.48 -0.38 -15.37
CA GLN A 72 -5.31 -1.66 -14.72
C GLN A 72 -4.77 -1.46 -13.31
N THR A 73 -5.52 -1.90 -12.30
CA THR A 73 -5.12 -1.78 -10.90
C THR A 73 -4.78 -3.13 -10.29
N SER A 74 -3.78 -3.16 -9.44
CA SER A 74 -3.44 -4.29 -8.57
C SER A 74 -3.45 -3.83 -7.12
N TYR A 75 -4.32 -4.40 -6.32
CA TYR A 75 -4.42 -4.07 -4.89
C TYR A 75 -3.70 -5.11 -4.05
N SER A 76 -2.63 -4.68 -3.37
CA SER A 76 -1.84 -5.54 -2.49
C SER A 76 -1.05 -4.70 -1.49
N ASP A 77 -1.02 -5.13 -0.24
CA ASP A 77 -0.24 -4.48 0.82
C ASP A 77 1.26 -4.87 0.77
N ARG A 78 1.65 -5.86 -0.07
CA ARG A 78 3.07 -6.17 -0.29
C ARG A 78 3.79 -5.06 -1.07
N PHE A 79 5.06 -4.88 -0.80
CA PHE A 79 5.90 -4.06 -1.68
C PHE A 79 6.08 -4.76 -3.03
N VAL A 80 5.79 -4.04 -4.11
CA VAL A 80 5.97 -4.50 -5.49
C VAL A 80 7.21 -3.85 -6.08
N ASP A 81 7.95 -4.60 -6.89
CA ASP A 81 8.97 -4.03 -7.76
C ASP A 81 8.28 -3.46 -9.02
N LEU A 82 8.15 -2.12 -9.06
CA LEU A 82 7.42 -1.45 -10.14
C LEU A 82 7.98 -1.79 -11.51
N ILE A 83 9.30 -1.82 -11.64
CA ILE A 83 9.99 -2.04 -12.92
C ILE A 83 9.84 -3.51 -13.34
N ALA A 84 10.18 -4.44 -12.44
CA ALA A 84 10.14 -5.87 -12.75
C ALA A 84 8.72 -6.38 -13.00
N GLU A 85 7.72 -5.81 -12.30
CA GLU A 85 6.32 -6.21 -12.44
C GLU A 85 5.57 -5.35 -13.48
N GLY A 86 6.23 -4.35 -14.07
CA GLY A 86 5.71 -3.52 -15.16
C GLY A 86 4.57 -2.61 -14.74
N PHE A 87 4.64 -2.03 -13.55
CA PHE A 87 3.74 -0.96 -13.11
C PHE A 87 4.28 0.41 -13.51
N ASP A 88 3.40 1.31 -13.93
CA ASP A 88 3.76 2.69 -14.27
C ASP A 88 3.91 3.53 -12.99
N CYS A 89 3.08 3.26 -11.99
CA CYS A 89 3.19 3.90 -10.68
C CYS A 89 2.63 3.02 -9.55
N ALA A 90 2.96 3.39 -8.31
CA ALA A 90 2.35 2.82 -7.14
C ALA A 90 1.92 3.90 -6.15
N ILE A 91 0.80 3.66 -5.49
CA ILE A 91 0.38 4.39 -4.30
C ILE A 91 0.83 3.56 -3.09
N ARG A 92 1.48 4.20 -2.13
CA ARG A 92 2.02 3.53 -0.94
C ARG A 92 1.72 4.33 0.32
N VAL A 93 1.51 3.61 1.40
CA VAL A 93 1.34 4.15 2.75
C VAL A 93 2.59 3.81 3.56
N GLY A 94 3.09 4.79 4.31
CA GLY A 94 4.25 4.65 5.19
C GLY A 94 5.49 5.38 4.70
N THR A 95 6.61 5.10 5.36
CA THR A 95 7.92 5.64 5.01
C THR A 95 8.51 4.84 3.86
N LEU A 96 8.86 5.53 2.78
CA LEU A 96 9.51 4.90 1.64
C LEU A 96 11.01 4.73 1.90
N GLN A 97 11.55 3.61 1.44
CA GLN A 97 13.00 3.38 1.43
C GLN A 97 13.65 4.14 0.27
N ASP A 98 14.94 4.42 0.40
CA ASP A 98 15.73 5.02 -0.67
C ASP A 98 15.69 4.15 -1.93
N SER A 99 15.42 4.77 -3.06
CA SER A 99 15.34 4.11 -4.36
C SER A 99 15.58 5.11 -5.49
N ASN A 100 15.73 4.62 -6.72
CA ASN A 100 15.85 5.45 -7.91
C ASN A 100 14.47 5.94 -8.43
N LEU A 101 13.39 5.68 -7.71
CA LEU A 101 12.04 6.09 -8.09
C LEU A 101 11.75 7.51 -7.59
N ILE A 102 10.98 8.25 -8.38
CA ILE A 102 10.49 9.58 -7.96
C ILE A 102 9.26 9.37 -7.08
N ALA A 103 9.33 9.89 -5.85
CA ALA A 103 8.20 9.84 -4.92
C ALA A 103 7.58 11.23 -4.74
N ARG A 104 6.25 11.28 -4.76
CA ARG A 104 5.47 12.48 -4.44
C ARG A 104 4.55 12.20 -3.26
N ARG A 105 4.66 13.01 -2.22
CA ARG A 105 3.74 12.94 -1.09
C ARG A 105 2.36 13.44 -1.51
N VAL A 106 1.33 12.61 -1.32
CA VAL A 106 -0.06 12.95 -1.63
C VAL A 106 -0.75 13.57 -0.41
N GLY A 107 -0.52 13.03 0.79
CA GLY A 107 -1.12 13.54 2.02
C GLY A 107 -0.72 12.72 3.25
N PRO A 108 -1.12 13.16 4.46
CA PRO A 108 -0.99 12.33 5.66
C PRO A 108 -2.06 11.24 5.64
N LEU A 109 -1.74 10.08 6.21
CA LEU A 109 -2.69 9.05 6.58
C LEU A 109 -2.64 8.91 8.10
N TYR A 110 -3.79 9.03 8.72
CA TYR A 110 -3.96 8.84 10.16
C TYR A 110 -4.43 7.43 10.42
N GLY A 111 -4.16 6.95 11.62
CA GLY A 111 -4.61 5.64 12.06
C GLY A 111 -4.89 5.64 13.55
N ASN A 112 -5.67 4.66 13.97
CA ASN A 112 -6.09 4.47 15.34
C ASN A 112 -5.68 3.10 15.87
N TYR A 113 -5.54 3.02 17.19
CA TYR A 113 -5.44 1.76 17.90
C TYR A 113 -6.86 1.33 18.27
N VAL A 114 -7.25 0.15 17.82
CA VAL A 114 -8.62 -0.35 17.99
C VAL A 114 -8.63 -1.73 18.62
N ALA A 115 -9.61 -1.96 19.47
CA ALA A 115 -9.89 -3.25 20.07
C ALA A 115 -11.41 -3.40 20.27
N SER A 116 -11.89 -4.63 20.46
CA SER A 116 -13.29 -4.83 20.77
C SER A 116 -13.62 -4.36 22.21
N PRO A 117 -14.88 -3.92 22.46
CA PRO A 117 -15.32 -3.60 23.83
C PRO A 117 -15.13 -4.77 24.81
N ALA A 118 -15.27 -6.00 24.33
CA ALA A 118 -15.07 -7.20 25.17
C ALA A 118 -13.59 -7.35 25.59
N TYR A 119 -12.64 -7.06 24.69
CA TYR A 119 -11.23 -7.07 25.03
C TYR A 119 -10.88 -6.01 26.04
N ILE A 120 -11.33 -4.76 25.83
CA ILE A 120 -11.11 -3.65 26.76
C ILE A 120 -11.72 -3.93 28.14
N LYS A 121 -12.91 -4.50 28.19
CA LYS A 121 -13.54 -4.89 29.45
C LYS A 121 -12.72 -5.92 30.24
N ALA A 122 -12.05 -6.84 29.56
CA ALA A 122 -11.29 -7.92 30.17
C ALA A 122 -9.86 -7.50 30.57
N HIS A 123 -9.23 -6.58 29.82
CA HIS A 123 -7.79 -6.27 29.92
C HIS A 123 -7.50 -4.81 30.27
N GLY A 124 -8.51 -3.94 30.32
CA GLY A 124 -8.34 -2.49 30.49
C GLY A 124 -8.09 -1.78 29.16
N SER A 125 -8.19 -0.45 29.19
CA SER A 125 -7.81 0.43 28.08
C SER A 125 -6.44 1.00 28.35
N PRO A 126 -5.44 0.84 27.44
CA PRO A 126 -4.14 1.45 27.65
C PRO A 126 -4.24 2.98 27.52
N GLU A 127 -3.68 3.70 28.49
CA GLU A 127 -3.63 5.17 28.49
C GLU A 127 -2.23 5.70 28.12
N THR A 128 -1.21 4.84 28.20
CA THR A 128 0.17 5.20 27.88
C THR A 128 0.79 4.24 26.87
N PRO A 129 1.86 4.65 26.16
CA PRO A 129 2.60 3.78 25.26
C PRO A 129 3.16 2.51 25.94
N GLU A 130 3.57 2.62 27.20
CA GLU A 130 4.08 1.49 27.98
C GLU A 130 2.99 0.48 28.28
N GLU A 131 1.79 0.93 28.65
CA GLU A 131 0.64 0.06 28.84
C GLU A 131 0.24 -0.62 27.53
N LEU A 132 0.28 0.10 26.40
CA LEU A 132 0.00 -0.45 25.08
C LEU A 132 0.92 -1.62 24.72
N VAL A 133 2.20 -1.56 25.11
CA VAL A 133 3.18 -2.65 24.91
C VAL A 133 2.80 -3.91 25.71
N ALA A 134 2.13 -3.77 26.84
CA ALA A 134 1.70 -4.89 27.69
C ALA A 134 0.48 -5.64 27.12
N HIS A 135 -0.25 -5.04 26.16
CA HIS A 135 -1.40 -5.67 25.52
C HIS A 135 -1.00 -6.62 24.38
N GLN A 136 -1.94 -7.52 24.01
CA GLN A 136 -1.79 -8.36 22.82
C GLN A 136 -1.93 -7.52 21.56
N ALA A 137 -0.86 -7.39 20.78
CA ALA A 137 -0.88 -6.66 19.52
C ALA A 137 -1.29 -7.57 18.35
N LEU A 138 -2.07 -7.00 17.43
CA LEU A 138 -2.40 -7.61 16.15
C LEU A 138 -1.54 -6.93 15.08
N MET A 139 -0.57 -7.66 14.54
CA MET A 139 0.53 -7.09 13.78
C MET A 139 0.34 -7.22 12.27
N GLN A 140 0.49 -6.12 11.54
CA GLN A 140 0.51 -6.11 10.07
C GLN A 140 1.96 -6.15 9.56
N GLY A 141 2.66 -7.25 9.81
CA GLY A 141 4.02 -7.44 9.29
C GLY A 141 5.10 -6.52 9.87
N MET A 142 4.73 -5.45 10.59
CA MET A 142 5.66 -4.53 11.22
C MET A 142 5.95 -4.96 12.65
N GLU A 143 7.22 -4.84 13.08
CA GLU A 143 7.63 -5.16 14.44
C GLU A 143 7.52 -3.97 15.40
N THR A 144 7.27 -2.77 14.85
CA THR A 144 7.20 -1.53 15.62
C THR A 144 5.96 -0.73 15.27
N TRP A 145 5.40 -0.04 16.29
CA TRP A 145 4.35 0.95 16.13
C TRP A 145 4.86 2.34 16.49
N GLN A 146 4.33 3.35 15.81
CA GLN A 146 4.58 4.76 16.12
C GLN A 146 3.38 5.31 16.88
N VAL A 147 3.58 5.71 18.12
CA VAL A 147 2.54 6.21 19.03
C VAL A 147 2.81 7.68 19.33
N MET A 148 1.76 8.50 19.29
CA MET A 148 1.85 9.89 19.74
C MET A 148 1.78 9.91 21.28
N ASP A 149 2.75 10.59 21.89
CA ASP A 149 2.78 10.92 23.32
C ASP A 149 2.93 12.43 23.46
N GLY A 150 1.82 13.13 23.61
CA GLY A 150 1.77 14.59 23.45
C GLY A 150 2.22 14.99 22.04
N ASP A 151 3.25 15.82 21.95
CA ASP A 151 3.83 16.28 20.65
C ASP A 151 4.96 15.39 20.13
N LYS A 152 5.25 14.28 20.81
CA LYS A 152 6.36 13.38 20.44
C LYS A 152 5.84 12.10 19.82
N ILE A 153 6.57 11.61 18.80
CA ILE A 153 6.34 10.29 18.23
C ILE A 153 7.29 9.31 18.90
N LEU A 154 6.73 8.33 19.60
CA LEU A 154 7.47 7.22 20.20
C LEU A 154 7.36 5.99 19.32
N THR A 155 8.46 5.25 19.22
CA THR A 155 8.45 3.94 18.54
C THR A 155 8.43 2.85 19.61
N ILE A 156 7.36 2.07 19.65
CA ILE A 156 7.18 0.95 20.56
C ILE A 156 7.28 -0.39 19.83
N ARG A 157 7.57 -1.47 20.57
CA ARG A 157 7.64 -2.84 20.05
C ARG A 157 6.62 -3.72 20.76
N PRO A 158 5.35 -3.64 20.37
CA PRO A 158 4.33 -4.45 20.99
C PRO A 158 4.51 -5.92 20.59
N GLN A 159 3.99 -6.82 21.41
CA GLN A 159 4.05 -8.26 21.17
C GLN A 159 2.65 -8.82 20.98
N GLY A 160 2.54 -9.82 20.12
CA GLY A 160 1.26 -10.48 19.89
C GLY A 160 1.40 -11.77 19.11
N ARG A 161 0.42 -12.66 19.31
CA ARG A 161 0.42 -13.99 18.71
C ARG A 161 -0.28 -14.06 17.34
N PHE A 162 -0.90 -12.94 16.90
CA PHE A 162 -1.61 -12.89 15.63
C PHE A 162 -0.94 -11.88 14.70
N LYS A 163 -0.56 -12.35 13.52
CA LYS A 163 0.04 -11.52 12.47
C LYS A 163 -0.71 -11.78 11.16
N ALA A 164 -0.98 -10.73 10.41
CA ALA A 164 -1.54 -10.80 9.07
C ALA A 164 -0.94 -9.70 8.19
N ASP A 165 -0.83 -9.95 6.91
CA ASP A 165 -0.39 -8.97 5.91
C ASP A 165 -1.53 -8.09 5.37
N ASN A 166 -2.73 -8.23 5.95
CA ASN A 166 -3.94 -7.55 5.52
C ASN A 166 -4.67 -6.89 6.69
N GLY A 167 -4.96 -5.61 6.56
CA GLY A 167 -5.67 -4.83 7.60
C GLY A 167 -7.08 -5.34 7.89
N ALA A 168 -7.82 -5.82 6.88
CA ALA A 168 -9.17 -6.35 7.11
C ALA A 168 -9.16 -7.61 7.98
N ALA A 169 -8.13 -8.46 7.87
CA ALA A 169 -7.95 -9.61 8.75
C ALA A 169 -7.70 -9.17 10.21
N LEU A 170 -6.99 -8.07 10.41
CA LEU A 170 -6.75 -7.50 11.74
C LEU A 170 -8.02 -6.89 12.34
N VAL A 171 -8.89 -6.27 11.51
CA VAL A 171 -10.23 -5.82 11.95
C VAL A 171 -11.04 -6.97 12.53
N VAL A 172 -11.11 -8.10 11.79
CA VAL A 172 -11.83 -9.30 12.25
C VAL A 172 -11.23 -9.85 13.54
N ALA A 173 -9.91 -9.91 13.66
CA ALA A 173 -9.21 -10.38 14.84
C ALA A 173 -9.46 -9.46 16.05
N ALA A 174 -9.43 -8.13 15.85
CA ALA A 174 -9.74 -7.16 16.90
C ALA A 174 -11.19 -7.27 17.36
N ALA A 175 -12.14 -7.37 16.43
CA ALA A 175 -13.57 -7.56 16.72
C ALA A 175 -13.83 -8.85 17.50
N ALA A 176 -13.09 -9.93 17.22
CA ALA A 176 -13.14 -11.19 17.94
C ALA A 176 -12.51 -11.14 19.35
N GLY A 177 -11.91 -10.00 19.74
CA GLY A 177 -11.34 -9.82 21.08
C GLY A 177 -9.92 -10.40 21.24
N LEU A 178 -9.18 -10.58 20.16
CA LEU A 178 -7.82 -11.16 20.23
C LEU A 178 -6.76 -10.16 20.68
N GLY A 179 -7.01 -8.86 20.59
CA GLY A 179 -6.02 -7.84 20.93
C GLY A 179 -6.34 -6.47 20.35
N ILE A 180 -5.30 -5.63 20.32
CA ILE A 180 -5.33 -4.28 19.77
C ILE A 180 -4.65 -4.28 18.40
N ALA A 181 -5.27 -3.65 17.43
CA ALA A 181 -4.73 -3.44 16.08
C ALA A 181 -4.44 -1.95 15.83
N ALA A 182 -3.34 -1.65 15.14
CA ALA A 182 -3.08 -0.33 14.57
C ALA A 182 -3.63 -0.32 13.13
N LEU A 183 -4.67 0.46 12.87
CA LEU A 183 -5.39 0.46 11.59
C LEU A 183 -5.55 1.89 11.06
N PRO A 184 -5.47 2.11 9.74
CA PRO A 184 -5.78 3.41 9.15
C PRO A 184 -7.28 3.75 9.31
N ASP A 185 -7.60 5.04 9.42
CA ASP A 185 -8.97 5.57 9.62
C ASP A 185 -9.94 5.06 8.57
N GLY A 186 -9.70 4.59 7.51
CA GLY A 186 -10.65 4.04 6.53
C GLY A 186 -11.05 2.58 6.77
N LEU A 187 -10.49 1.92 7.80
CA LEU A 187 -10.76 0.53 8.17
C LEU A 187 -11.39 0.38 9.56
N THR A 188 -11.56 1.49 10.28
CA THR A 188 -12.10 1.53 11.65
C THR A 188 -13.56 1.95 11.69
#